data_16a93b0074fe7b80109dd21945ebabbd
#
_entry.id   16a93b0074fe7b80109dd21945ebabbd
#
_cell.length_a   1.000
_cell.length_b   1.000
_cell.length_c   1.000
_cell.angle_alpha   90.00
_cell.angle_beta   90.00
_cell.angle_gamma   90.00
#
_symmetry.space_group_name_H-M   'P 1'
#
loop_
_entity.id
_entity.type
_entity.pdbx_description
1 polymer ?
#
loop_
_entity_poly.entity_id
_entity_poly.type
_entity_poly.pdbx_seq_one_letter_code
_entity_poly.pdbx_strand_id
1 'polypeptide(L)'
;AKDHTLGRFVAIKVLKPEFSEDRGFVAKFRTEAQSAAGLEHPNIVNIYDVGSEEGLHYIVMEYVEGITLKTYIEKKGQLSFKEAVSIAIQVARGIEAAHNKQIIHRDIKPQNIMISTEGKVKVMDFGIARAASSNTVSSDVMGSVHYSSPEQARNGFVDGRSDIYSLGIVMYEMVTGRVPFDGDTTVAVAIQHLQEEMTPPSVYAKNLPISMEKI
;
A
#
# COMPACT_ATOMS: atom_id res chain seq x y z
N ALA A 1 -9.77 17.28 -7.05
CA ALA A 1 -10.97 17.87 -7.68
C ALA A 1 -11.95 18.38 -6.61
N LYS A 2 -12.99 19.09 -7.03
CA LYS A 2 -14.06 19.56 -6.15
C LYS A 2 -15.38 18.95 -6.61
N ASP A 3 -16.05 18.25 -5.72
CA ASP A 3 -17.43 17.82 -5.89
C ASP A 3 -18.34 19.04 -5.65
N HIS A 4 -18.89 19.57 -6.71
CA HIS A 4 -19.74 20.79 -6.64
C HIS A 4 -21.11 20.52 -6.05
N THR A 5 -21.61 19.26 -6.14
CA THR A 5 -22.92 18.89 -5.59
C THR A 5 -22.90 18.84 -4.08
N LEU A 6 -21.84 18.26 -3.49
CA LEU A 6 -21.69 18.13 -2.04
C LEU A 6 -20.75 19.18 -1.44
N GLY A 7 -20.14 20.05 -2.26
CA GLY A 7 -19.27 21.15 -1.81
C GLY A 7 -17.95 20.71 -1.17
N ARG A 8 -17.46 19.49 -1.43
CA ARG A 8 -16.27 18.90 -0.81
C ARG A 8 -15.15 18.65 -1.80
N PHE A 9 -13.90 18.57 -1.30
CA PHE A 9 -12.78 18.09 -2.09
C PHE A 9 -12.78 16.56 -2.18
N VAL A 10 -12.39 16.04 -3.35
CA VAL A 10 -12.26 14.61 -3.65
C VAL A 10 -10.96 14.36 -4.41
N ALA A 11 -10.38 13.17 -4.24
CA ALA A 11 -9.33 12.67 -5.10
C ALA A 11 -9.96 11.87 -6.24
N ILE A 12 -9.44 12.01 -7.46
CA ILE A 12 -9.87 11.25 -8.63
C ILE A 12 -8.68 10.47 -9.16
N LYS A 13 -8.80 9.14 -9.21
CA LYS A 13 -7.84 8.25 -9.84
C LYS A 13 -8.38 7.88 -11.21
N VAL A 14 -7.64 8.29 -12.25
CA VAL A 14 -8.03 8.02 -13.65
C VAL A 14 -7.16 6.88 -14.18
N LEU A 15 -7.80 5.92 -14.86
CA LEU A 15 -7.10 4.85 -15.55
C LEU A 15 -6.35 5.44 -16.76
N LYS A 16 -5.08 5.10 -16.90
CA LYS A 16 -4.28 5.57 -18.04
C LYS A 16 -4.88 5.08 -19.38
N PRO A 17 -4.83 5.88 -20.44
CA PRO A 17 -5.43 5.53 -21.74
C PRO A 17 -4.99 4.17 -22.29
N GLU A 18 -3.71 3.81 -22.12
CA GLU A 18 -3.14 2.54 -22.56
C GLU A 18 -3.82 1.30 -21.96
N PHE A 19 -4.45 1.44 -20.76
CA PHE A 19 -5.19 0.37 -20.10
C PHE A 19 -6.71 0.46 -20.31
N SER A 20 -7.20 1.59 -20.81
CA SER A 20 -8.63 1.83 -21.02
C SER A 20 -9.19 1.04 -22.21
N GLU A 21 -8.33 0.61 -23.15
CA GLU A 21 -8.72 -0.19 -24.32
C GLU A 21 -8.83 -1.70 -23.99
N ASP A 22 -8.17 -2.17 -22.92
CA ASP A 22 -8.23 -3.57 -22.47
C ASP A 22 -9.47 -3.80 -21.60
N ARG A 23 -10.49 -4.47 -22.17
CA ARG A 23 -11.75 -4.78 -21.48
C ARG A 23 -11.55 -5.63 -20.21
N GLY A 24 -10.57 -6.53 -20.23
CA GLY A 24 -10.26 -7.38 -19.07
C GLY A 24 -9.67 -6.55 -17.94
N PHE A 25 -8.82 -5.58 -18.28
CA PHE A 25 -8.23 -4.65 -17.33
C PHE A 25 -9.26 -3.72 -16.72
N VAL A 26 -10.11 -3.11 -17.54
CA VAL A 26 -11.21 -2.25 -17.11
C VAL A 26 -12.18 -2.98 -16.18
N ALA A 27 -12.54 -4.24 -16.52
CA ALA A 27 -13.42 -5.05 -15.69
C ALA A 27 -12.82 -5.31 -14.31
N LYS A 28 -11.52 -5.68 -14.24
CA LYS A 28 -10.79 -5.86 -12.97
C LYS A 28 -10.74 -4.56 -12.16
N PHE A 29 -10.34 -3.46 -12.78
CA PHE A 29 -10.28 -2.14 -12.14
C PHE A 29 -11.61 -1.77 -11.46
N ARG A 30 -12.74 -2.01 -12.15
CA ARG A 30 -14.08 -1.76 -11.62
C ARG A 30 -14.42 -2.71 -10.46
N THR A 31 -14.19 -4.01 -10.64
CA THR A 31 -14.52 -5.02 -9.61
C THR A 31 -13.74 -4.78 -8.32
N GLU A 32 -12.45 -4.49 -8.43
CA GLU A 32 -11.59 -4.20 -7.28
C GLU A 32 -12.03 -2.92 -6.56
N ALA A 33 -12.31 -1.86 -7.32
CA ALA A 33 -12.82 -0.62 -6.76
C ALA A 33 -14.19 -0.80 -6.09
N GLN A 34 -15.10 -1.58 -6.67
CA GLN A 34 -16.41 -1.89 -6.08
C GLN A 34 -16.28 -2.71 -4.79
N SER A 35 -15.33 -3.65 -4.74
CA SER A 35 -15.05 -4.41 -3.51
C SER A 35 -14.53 -3.51 -2.40
N ALA A 36 -13.65 -2.58 -2.72
CA ALA A 36 -13.11 -1.62 -1.77
C ALA A 36 -14.12 -0.52 -1.36
N ALA A 37 -15.10 -0.20 -2.22
CA ALA A 37 -16.15 0.79 -1.93
C ALA A 37 -17.05 0.39 -0.74
N GLY A 38 -17.10 -0.91 -0.39
CA GLY A 38 -17.79 -1.40 0.80
C GLY A 38 -16.99 -1.27 2.11
N LEU A 39 -15.75 -0.75 2.06
CA LEU A 39 -14.89 -0.57 3.24
C LEU A 39 -15.10 0.83 3.83
N GLU A 40 -15.76 0.88 4.98
CA GLU A 40 -15.90 2.10 5.79
C GLU A 40 -15.12 1.93 7.09
N HIS A 41 -13.99 2.64 7.23
CA HIS A 41 -13.17 2.60 8.43
C HIS A 41 -12.30 3.87 8.54
N PRO A 42 -12.05 4.42 9.74
CA PRO A 42 -11.26 5.65 9.91
C PRO A 42 -9.83 5.55 9.36
N ASN A 43 -9.26 4.33 9.27
CA ASN A 43 -7.93 4.09 8.73
C ASN A 43 -7.93 3.54 7.29
N ILE A 44 -9.03 3.69 6.56
CA ILE A 44 -9.14 3.36 5.13
C ILE A 44 -9.61 4.61 4.38
N VAL A 45 -9.05 4.86 3.19
CA VAL A 45 -9.54 5.90 2.28
C VAL A 45 -10.86 5.43 1.67
N ASN A 46 -11.94 6.19 1.88
CA ASN A 46 -13.26 5.83 1.38
C ASN A 46 -13.34 6.02 -0.14
N ILE A 47 -13.93 5.05 -0.83
CA ILE A 47 -14.32 5.19 -2.24
C ILE A 47 -15.74 5.71 -2.27
N TYR A 48 -15.96 6.80 -3.03
CA TYR A 48 -17.25 7.44 -3.14
C TYR A 48 -18.02 7.03 -4.40
N ASP A 49 -17.26 6.85 -5.52
CA ASP A 49 -17.89 6.50 -6.80
C ASP A 49 -16.88 5.83 -7.74
N VAL A 50 -17.39 5.04 -8.69
CA VAL A 50 -16.60 4.40 -9.74
C VAL A 50 -17.36 4.59 -11.06
N GLY A 51 -16.78 5.34 -11.97
CA GLY A 51 -17.44 5.72 -13.21
C GLY A 51 -16.60 5.57 -14.48
N SER A 52 -17.29 5.85 -15.59
CA SER A 52 -16.61 6.06 -16.88
C SER A 52 -17.36 7.12 -17.68
N GLU A 53 -16.62 8.00 -18.32
CA GLU A 53 -17.13 9.06 -19.16
C GLU A 53 -16.18 9.24 -20.37
N GLU A 54 -16.73 9.26 -21.58
CA GLU A 54 -15.94 9.41 -22.82
C GLU A 54 -14.74 8.47 -22.97
N GLY A 55 -14.87 7.22 -22.47
CA GLY A 55 -13.79 6.22 -22.49
C GLY A 55 -12.76 6.35 -21.35
N LEU A 56 -12.86 7.37 -20.51
CA LEU A 56 -12.06 7.50 -19.30
C LEU A 56 -12.72 6.72 -18.16
N HIS A 57 -12.00 5.80 -17.53
CA HIS A 57 -12.42 5.09 -16.34
C HIS A 57 -11.80 5.74 -15.12
N TYR A 58 -12.59 5.99 -14.08
CA TYR A 58 -12.13 6.71 -12.89
C TYR A 58 -12.75 6.18 -11.60
N ILE A 59 -12.05 6.46 -10.50
CA ILE A 59 -12.51 6.23 -9.13
C ILE A 59 -12.49 7.57 -8.42
N VAL A 60 -13.59 7.93 -7.78
CA VAL A 60 -13.70 9.09 -6.90
C VAL A 60 -13.55 8.64 -5.47
N MET A 61 -12.64 9.23 -4.73
CA MET A 61 -12.33 8.81 -3.37
C MET A 61 -12.12 10.01 -2.43
N GLU A 62 -12.05 9.72 -1.16
CA GLU A 62 -11.74 10.67 -0.10
C GLU A 62 -10.43 11.39 -0.41
N TYR A 63 -10.47 12.72 -0.35
CA TYR A 63 -9.27 13.54 -0.39
C TYR A 63 -8.66 13.62 1.01
N VAL A 64 -7.48 13.05 1.20
CA VAL A 64 -6.71 13.15 2.44
C VAL A 64 -5.71 14.28 2.31
N GLU A 65 -5.92 15.36 3.07
CA GLU A 65 -4.96 16.46 3.13
C GLU A 65 -3.75 16.01 3.96
N GLY A 66 -2.65 15.71 3.27
CA GLY A 66 -1.46 15.16 3.91
C GLY A 66 -0.42 14.67 2.91
N ILE A 67 0.44 13.77 3.36
CA ILE A 67 1.51 13.18 2.54
C ILE A 67 1.51 11.65 2.68
N THR A 68 2.13 10.97 1.72
CA THR A 68 2.35 9.51 1.83
C THR A 68 3.36 9.20 2.94
N LEU A 69 3.25 8.02 3.54
CA LEU A 69 4.24 7.53 4.49
C LEU A 69 5.64 7.44 3.84
N LYS A 70 5.71 7.13 2.52
CA LYS A 70 6.98 7.15 1.78
C LYS A 70 7.64 8.51 1.84
N THR A 71 6.91 9.56 1.48
CA THR A 71 7.41 10.95 1.55
C THR A 71 7.78 11.35 2.99
N TYR A 72 7.04 10.85 3.99
CA TYR A 72 7.33 11.12 5.38
C TYR A 72 8.64 10.49 5.84
N ILE A 73 8.89 9.20 5.49
CA ILE A 73 10.15 8.51 5.75
C ILE A 73 11.31 9.22 5.05
N GLU A 74 11.17 9.55 3.78
CA GLU A 74 12.22 10.26 3.01
C GLU A 74 12.61 11.61 3.62
N LYS A 75 11.63 12.36 4.13
CA LYS A 75 11.89 13.64 4.80
C LYS A 75 12.58 13.51 6.15
N LYS A 76 12.27 12.46 6.91
CA LYS A 76 12.81 12.24 8.27
C LYS A 76 14.07 11.38 8.29
N GLY A 77 14.28 10.55 7.29
CA GLY A 77 15.31 9.51 7.26
C GLY A 77 14.91 8.29 8.08
N GLN A 78 14.71 8.44 9.38
CA GLN A 78 14.26 7.40 10.31
C GLN A 78 13.16 7.95 11.22
N LEU A 79 12.18 7.13 11.54
CA LEU A 79 11.15 7.44 12.51
C LEU A 79 11.55 6.89 13.89
N SER A 80 11.13 7.57 14.95
CA SER A 80 11.22 6.99 16.28
C SER A 80 10.34 5.74 16.38
N PHE A 81 10.71 4.80 17.24
CA PHE A 81 9.92 3.58 17.42
C PHE A 81 8.47 3.88 17.88
N LYS A 82 8.24 4.94 18.66
CA LYS A 82 6.91 5.35 19.10
C LYS A 82 6.04 5.82 17.92
N GLU A 83 6.61 6.59 16.99
CA GLU A 83 5.90 7.01 15.77
C GLU A 83 5.61 5.80 14.87
N ALA A 84 6.61 4.94 14.65
CA ALA A 84 6.47 3.75 13.83
C ALA A 84 5.37 2.83 14.37
N VAL A 85 5.34 2.57 15.68
CA VAL A 85 4.28 1.78 16.33
C VAL A 85 2.91 2.44 16.20
N SER A 86 2.82 3.77 16.41
CA SER A 86 1.54 4.49 16.28
C SER A 86 0.97 4.42 14.85
N ILE A 87 1.83 4.52 13.84
CA ILE A 87 1.44 4.38 12.44
C ILE A 87 1.03 2.93 12.16
N ALA A 88 1.86 1.95 12.56
CA ALA A 88 1.61 0.52 12.33
C ALA A 88 0.28 0.06 12.94
N ILE A 89 -0.07 0.51 14.16
CA ILE A 89 -1.37 0.20 14.78
C ILE A 89 -2.54 0.71 13.93
N GLN A 90 -2.45 1.91 13.38
CA GLN A 90 -3.52 2.47 12.55
C GLN A 90 -3.63 1.73 11.21
N VAL A 91 -2.50 1.38 10.59
CA VAL A 91 -2.48 0.57 9.37
C VAL A 91 -3.08 -0.81 9.64
N ALA A 92 -2.65 -1.49 10.72
CA ALA A 92 -3.16 -2.80 11.11
C ALA A 92 -4.68 -2.81 11.32
N ARG A 93 -5.24 -1.77 11.96
CA ARG A 93 -6.70 -1.62 12.12
C ARG A 93 -7.43 -1.51 10.78
N GLY A 94 -6.86 -0.77 9.82
CA GLY A 94 -7.41 -0.69 8.45
C GLY A 94 -7.36 -2.06 7.75
N ILE A 95 -6.24 -2.76 7.84
CA ILE A 95 -6.07 -4.11 7.28
C ILE A 95 -7.06 -5.09 7.93
N GLU A 96 -7.19 -5.10 9.26
CA GLU A 96 -8.13 -5.95 9.99
C GLU A 96 -9.58 -5.72 9.53
N ALA A 97 -9.98 -4.45 9.39
CA ALA A 97 -11.33 -4.11 8.90
C ALA A 97 -11.60 -4.65 7.49
N ALA A 98 -10.60 -4.65 6.60
CA ALA A 98 -10.70 -5.24 5.27
C ALA A 98 -10.73 -6.77 5.33
N HIS A 99 -9.85 -7.40 6.12
CA HIS A 99 -9.80 -8.86 6.28
C HIS A 99 -11.10 -9.42 6.85
N ASN A 100 -11.76 -8.73 7.78
CA ASN A 100 -13.08 -9.10 8.31
C ASN A 100 -14.19 -9.14 7.22
N LYS A 101 -13.96 -8.42 6.10
CA LYS A 101 -14.80 -8.48 4.89
C LYS A 101 -14.20 -9.38 3.79
N GLN A 102 -13.20 -10.19 4.12
CA GLN A 102 -12.49 -11.10 3.18
C GLN A 102 -11.80 -10.36 2.03
N ILE A 103 -11.43 -9.09 2.24
CA ILE A 103 -10.69 -8.28 1.27
C ILE A 103 -9.23 -8.21 1.71
N ILE A 104 -8.34 -8.71 0.85
CA ILE A 104 -6.89 -8.68 1.04
C ILE A 104 -6.31 -7.56 0.21
N HIS A 105 -5.44 -6.74 0.80
CA HIS A 105 -4.87 -5.56 0.14
C HIS A 105 -3.86 -5.93 -0.95
N ARG A 106 -2.93 -6.83 -0.66
CA ARG A 106 -1.90 -7.38 -1.56
C ARG A 106 -0.80 -6.42 -2.03
N ASP A 107 -0.86 -5.14 -1.66
CA ASP A 107 0.13 -4.12 -2.03
C ASP A 107 0.33 -3.10 -0.90
N ILE A 108 0.49 -3.59 0.33
CA ILE A 108 0.83 -2.76 1.49
C ILE A 108 2.26 -2.25 1.31
N LYS A 109 2.39 -0.93 1.20
CA LYS A 109 3.66 -0.23 1.05
C LYS A 109 3.52 1.24 1.47
N PRO A 110 4.60 1.95 1.79
CA PRO A 110 4.51 3.33 2.27
C PRO A 110 3.85 4.31 1.28
N GLN A 111 3.90 4.03 -0.02
CA GLN A 111 3.22 4.84 -1.05
C GLN A 111 1.69 4.76 -0.95
N ASN A 112 1.15 3.62 -0.46
CA ASN A 112 -0.28 3.36 -0.30
C ASN A 112 -0.80 3.68 1.11
N ILE A 113 -0.01 4.37 1.92
CA ILE A 113 -0.37 4.81 3.27
C ILE A 113 -0.27 6.33 3.33
N MET A 114 -1.37 7.00 3.64
CA MET A 114 -1.43 8.46 3.80
C MET A 114 -1.38 8.83 5.28
N ILE A 115 -0.67 9.91 5.58
CA ILE A 115 -0.67 10.57 6.90
C ILE A 115 -1.27 11.96 6.70
N SER A 116 -2.43 12.20 7.33
CA SER A 116 -3.07 13.50 7.24
C SER A 116 -2.33 14.56 8.06
N THR A 117 -2.62 15.82 7.80
CA THR A 117 -2.12 16.96 8.59
C THR A 117 -2.48 16.88 10.07
N GLU A 118 -3.54 16.15 10.42
CA GLU A 118 -3.97 15.88 11.81
C GLU A 118 -3.30 14.64 12.43
N GLY A 119 -2.41 13.95 11.70
CA GLY A 119 -1.73 12.72 12.15
C GLY A 119 -2.58 11.45 12.04
N LYS A 120 -3.72 11.48 11.34
CA LYS A 120 -4.51 10.28 11.03
C LYS A 120 -3.85 9.51 9.89
N VAL A 121 -3.77 8.18 10.06
CA VAL A 121 -3.20 7.30 9.04
C VAL A 121 -4.33 6.58 8.31
N LYS A 122 -4.27 6.56 6.98
CA LYS A 122 -5.25 5.90 6.12
C LYS A 122 -4.56 5.06 5.06
N VAL A 123 -5.01 3.82 4.90
CA VAL A 123 -4.59 2.91 3.82
C VAL A 123 -5.44 3.17 2.59
N MET A 124 -4.83 3.22 1.42
CA MET A 124 -5.49 3.45 0.13
C MET A 124 -5.13 2.36 -0.88
N ASP A 125 -5.85 2.30 -1.99
CA ASP A 125 -5.57 1.40 -3.13
C ASP A 125 -5.68 -0.10 -2.82
N PHE A 126 -6.72 -0.52 -2.09
CA PHE A 126 -7.04 -1.94 -1.85
C PHE A 126 -7.27 -2.68 -3.17
N GLY A 127 -6.43 -3.70 -3.43
CA GLY A 127 -6.60 -4.66 -4.54
C GLY A 127 -6.41 -4.11 -5.97
N ILE A 128 -6.27 -2.79 -6.15
CA ILE A 128 -6.26 -2.12 -7.46
C ILE A 128 -4.97 -2.40 -8.25
N ALA A 129 -3.87 -2.73 -7.58
CA ALA A 129 -2.55 -2.85 -8.20
C ALA A 129 -2.35 -4.14 -9.02
N ARG A 130 -3.06 -5.23 -8.70
CA ARG A 130 -2.85 -6.53 -9.38
C ARG A 130 -3.47 -6.62 -10.78
N ALA A 131 -4.35 -5.69 -11.13
CA ALA A 131 -4.88 -5.59 -12.50
C ALA A 131 -3.80 -5.12 -13.50
N ALA A 132 -2.83 -4.30 -13.03
CA ALA A 132 -1.80 -3.68 -13.87
C ALA A 132 -0.57 -4.56 -14.13
N SER A 133 -0.32 -5.60 -13.33
CA SER A 133 0.99 -6.26 -13.30
C SER A 133 1.15 -7.46 -14.24
N SER A 134 0.17 -7.74 -15.12
CA SER A 134 0.28 -8.95 -15.94
C SER A 134 1.27 -8.87 -17.12
N ASN A 135 1.73 -7.69 -17.56
CA ASN A 135 2.67 -7.63 -18.70
C ASN A 135 3.52 -6.35 -18.86
N THR A 136 3.57 -5.42 -17.92
CA THR A 136 4.40 -4.22 -18.08
C THR A 136 5.38 -4.04 -16.93
N VAL A 137 6.68 -4.11 -17.24
CA VAL A 137 7.78 -3.72 -16.33
C VAL A 137 7.77 -2.19 -16.22
N SER A 138 6.93 -1.65 -15.35
CA SER A 138 6.96 -0.22 -15.00
C SER A 138 7.75 -0.02 -13.70
N SER A 139 8.26 1.18 -13.47
CA SER A 139 8.96 1.56 -12.24
C SER A 139 8.14 1.25 -10.96
N ASP A 140 6.81 1.23 -11.07
CA ASP A 140 5.89 0.91 -9.98
C ASP A 140 5.96 -0.57 -9.56
N VAL A 141 6.25 -1.49 -10.51
CA VAL A 141 6.47 -2.92 -10.23
C VAL A 141 7.75 -3.10 -9.43
N MET A 142 8.81 -2.35 -9.76
CA MET A 142 10.08 -2.39 -9.03
C MET A 142 9.90 -1.92 -7.58
N GLY A 143 9.14 -0.86 -7.35
CA GLY A 143 8.86 -0.35 -6.00
C GLY A 143 8.01 -1.31 -5.15
N SER A 144 7.12 -2.11 -5.74
CA SER A 144 6.24 -3.01 -5.00
C SER A 144 6.92 -4.30 -4.55
N VAL A 145 7.94 -4.80 -5.29
CA VAL A 145 8.61 -6.07 -4.97
C VAL A 145 9.31 -6.04 -3.61
N HIS A 146 9.81 -4.88 -3.17
CA HIS A 146 10.48 -4.71 -1.88
C HIS A 146 9.59 -5.03 -0.67
N TYR A 147 8.26 -5.03 -0.84
CA TYR A 147 7.26 -5.29 0.21
C TYR A 147 6.49 -6.58 -0.04
N SER A 148 6.78 -7.30 -1.13
CA SER A 148 6.05 -8.51 -1.51
C SER A 148 6.36 -9.65 -0.57
N SER A 149 5.32 -10.38 -0.16
CA SER A 149 5.50 -11.56 0.68
C SER A 149 6.13 -12.73 -0.10
N PRO A 150 6.77 -13.70 0.60
CA PRO A 150 7.36 -14.88 -0.04
C PRO A 150 6.37 -15.66 -0.92
N GLU A 151 5.10 -15.80 -0.49
CA GLU A 151 4.06 -16.45 -1.27
C GLU A 151 3.67 -15.65 -2.52
N GLN A 152 3.70 -14.31 -2.48
CA GLN A 152 3.51 -13.47 -3.66
C GLN A 152 4.67 -13.64 -4.65
N ALA A 153 5.91 -13.70 -4.16
CA ALA A 153 7.10 -13.91 -4.98
C ALA A 153 7.08 -15.27 -5.69
N ARG A 154 6.48 -16.30 -5.06
CA ARG A 154 6.32 -17.65 -5.64
C ARG A 154 5.08 -17.81 -6.52
N ASN A 155 4.27 -16.78 -6.74
CA ASN A 155 2.94 -16.88 -7.34
C ASN A 155 2.03 -17.91 -6.62
N GLY A 156 2.21 -18.03 -5.30
CA GLY A 156 1.45 -18.93 -4.44
C GLY A 156 0.07 -18.36 -4.06
N PHE A 157 -0.63 -19.09 -3.20
CA PHE A 157 -1.89 -18.60 -2.63
C PHE A 157 -1.63 -17.45 -1.67
N VAL A 158 -2.26 -16.31 -1.92
CA VAL A 158 -2.13 -15.07 -1.17
C VAL A 158 -3.34 -14.87 -0.27
N ASP A 159 -3.11 -14.82 1.04
CA ASP A 159 -4.14 -14.53 2.05
C ASP A 159 -3.75 -13.31 2.91
N GLY A 160 -4.49 -13.05 3.99
CA GLY A 160 -4.25 -11.91 4.88
C GLY A 160 -2.85 -11.87 5.51
N ARG A 161 -2.15 -13.00 5.61
CA ARG A 161 -0.77 -13.06 6.15
C ARG A 161 0.21 -12.30 5.26
N SER A 162 -0.06 -12.22 3.96
CA SER A 162 0.77 -11.44 3.03
C SER A 162 0.74 -9.95 3.36
N ASP A 163 -0.41 -9.39 3.74
CA ASP A 163 -0.51 -7.99 4.15
C ASP A 163 0.24 -7.73 5.48
N ILE A 164 0.20 -8.71 6.40
CA ILE A 164 0.93 -8.62 7.67
C ILE A 164 2.45 -8.66 7.44
N TYR A 165 2.93 -9.54 6.56
CA TYR A 165 4.33 -9.56 6.14
C TYR A 165 4.75 -8.21 5.56
N SER A 166 3.99 -7.68 4.61
CA SER A 166 4.26 -6.38 3.99
C SER A 166 4.27 -5.24 5.01
N LEU A 167 3.37 -5.27 6.01
CA LEU A 167 3.40 -4.32 7.12
C LEU A 167 4.68 -4.44 7.95
N GLY A 168 5.20 -5.66 8.19
CA GLY A 168 6.49 -5.88 8.84
C GLY A 168 7.65 -5.20 8.08
N ILE A 169 7.68 -5.33 6.75
CA ILE A 169 8.67 -4.64 5.89
C ILE A 169 8.52 -3.11 5.99
N VAL A 170 7.30 -2.60 5.99
CA VAL A 170 7.04 -1.16 6.18
C VAL A 170 7.54 -0.68 7.56
N MET A 171 7.31 -1.48 8.61
CA MET A 171 7.82 -1.17 9.96
C MET A 171 9.34 -1.14 10.00
N TYR A 172 10.00 -2.09 9.34
CA TYR A 172 11.44 -2.09 9.19
C TYR A 172 11.95 -0.80 8.52
N GLU A 173 11.35 -0.42 7.39
CA GLU A 173 11.74 0.81 6.68
C GLU A 173 11.50 2.06 7.53
N MET A 174 10.39 2.14 8.26
CA MET A 174 10.12 3.28 9.15
C MET A 174 11.23 3.50 10.17
N VAL A 175 11.73 2.44 10.81
CA VAL A 175 12.73 2.58 11.89
C VAL A 175 14.17 2.62 11.40
N THR A 176 14.47 2.07 10.22
CA THR A 176 15.82 2.01 9.67
C THR A 176 16.10 3.01 8.56
N GLY A 177 15.04 3.56 7.93
CA GLY A 177 15.14 4.42 6.75
C GLY A 177 15.47 3.69 5.45
N ARG A 178 15.46 2.34 5.46
CA ARG A 178 15.79 1.49 4.31
C ARG A 178 14.97 0.22 4.29
N VAL A 179 14.75 -0.35 3.13
CA VAL A 179 14.15 -1.68 2.98
C VAL A 179 15.13 -2.77 3.42
N PRO A 180 14.68 -3.93 3.93
CA PRO A 180 15.58 -5.02 4.34
C PRO A 180 16.26 -5.72 3.16
N PHE A 181 15.57 -5.78 2.01
CA PHE A 181 16.02 -6.44 0.79
C PHE A 181 16.01 -5.44 -0.36
N ASP A 182 17.13 -5.38 -1.10
CA ASP A 182 17.32 -4.46 -2.21
C ASP A 182 18.21 -5.11 -3.29
N GLY A 183 18.05 -4.68 -4.56
CA GLY A 183 18.82 -5.24 -5.66
C GLY A 183 18.47 -4.59 -7.00
N ASP A 184 19.31 -4.85 -8.00
CA ASP A 184 19.21 -4.24 -9.33
C ASP A 184 18.01 -4.73 -10.15
N THR A 185 17.40 -5.85 -9.76
CA THR A 185 16.25 -6.44 -10.47
C THR A 185 15.17 -6.90 -9.51
N THR A 186 13.90 -6.87 -9.97
CA THR A 186 12.76 -7.39 -9.22
C THR A 186 12.92 -8.87 -8.85
N VAL A 187 13.59 -9.65 -9.71
CA VAL A 187 13.86 -11.08 -9.47
C VAL A 187 14.88 -11.25 -8.34
N ALA A 188 15.95 -10.44 -8.31
CA ALA A 188 16.92 -10.48 -7.22
C ALA A 188 16.29 -10.19 -5.86
N VAL A 189 15.49 -9.13 -5.77
CA VAL A 189 14.77 -8.78 -4.54
C VAL A 189 13.78 -9.88 -4.13
N ALA A 190 13.03 -10.44 -5.09
CA ALA A 190 12.10 -11.54 -4.81
C ALA A 190 12.82 -12.78 -4.25
N ILE A 191 14.01 -13.12 -4.77
CA ILE A 191 14.83 -14.23 -4.26
C ILE A 191 15.27 -13.97 -2.82
N GLN A 192 15.68 -12.74 -2.48
CA GLN A 192 16.03 -12.37 -1.10
C GLN A 192 14.89 -12.60 -0.12
N HIS A 193 13.65 -12.18 -0.47
CA HIS A 193 12.45 -12.47 0.35
C HIS A 193 12.20 -13.98 0.56
N LEU A 194 12.72 -14.83 -0.33
CA LEU A 194 12.51 -16.27 -0.28
C LEU A 194 13.60 -17.03 0.49
N GLN A 195 14.82 -16.51 0.52
CA GLN A 195 16.02 -17.29 0.86
C GLN A 195 16.93 -16.61 1.88
N GLU A 196 16.85 -15.28 2.04
CA GLU A 196 17.78 -14.56 2.90
C GLU A 196 17.15 -14.22 4.25
N GLU A 197 17.97 -14.22 5.29
CA GLU A 197 17.59 -13.68 6.58
C GLU A 197 17.73 -12.15 6.57
N MET A 198 16.74 -11.49 7.13
CA MET A 198 16.72 -10.03 7.25
C MET A 198 17.81 -9.58 8.24
N THR A 199 18.60 -8.59 7.85
CA THR A 199 19.51 -7.93 8.80
C THR A 199 18.70 -7.33 9.95
N PRO A 200 19.02 -7.64 11.23
CA PRO A 200 18.26 -7.09 12.36
C PRO A 200 18.18 -5.57 12.32
N PRO A 201 17.00 -4.97 12.52
CA PRO A 201 16.83 -3.51 12.43
C PRO A 201 17.66 -2.75 13.49
N SER A 202 18.03 -3.39 14.60
CA SER A 202 18.92 -2.82 15.63
C SER A 202 20.33 -2.48 15.12
N VAL A 203 20.77 -3.10 14.03
CA VAL A 203 22.02 -2.76 13.35
C VAL A 203 22.01 -1.31 12.85
N TYR A 204 20.85 -0.84 12.40
CA TYR A 204 20.64 0.49 11.82
C TYR A 204 19.97 1.48 12.78
N ALA A 205 19.17 0.98 13.74
CA ALA A 205 18.39 1.77 14.69
C ALA A 205 18.84 1.45 16.13
N LYS A 206 19.88 2.14 16.62
CA LYS A 206 20.56 1.84 17.90
C LYS A 206 19.68 1.89 19.17
N ASN A 207 18.55 2.58 19.12
CA ASN A 207 17.63 2.75 20.28
C ASN A 207 16.33 1.96 20.12
N LEU A 208 16.33 0.91 19.29
CA LEU A 208 15.17 0.09 19.06
C LEU A 208 14.95 -0.87 20.25
N PRO A 209 13.75 -0.89 20.88
CA PRO A 209 13.45 -1.89 21.89
C PRO A 209 13.48 -3.31 21.32
N ILE A 210 14.07 -4.25 22.07
CA ILE A 210 14.16 -5.68 21.69
C ILE A 210 12.78 -6.28 21.34
N SER A 211 11.72 -5.83 22.02
CA SER A 211 10.35 -6.28 21.73
C SER A 211 9.87 -5.90 20.34
N MET A 212 10.37 -4.80 19.77
CA MET A 212 10.03 -4.37 18.42
C MET A 212 10.84 -5.11 17.35
N GLU A 213 12.06 -5.52 17.68
CA GLU A 213 12.90 -6.31 16.78
C GLU A 213 12.37 -7.74 16.56
N LYS A 214 11.51 -8.22 17.49
CA LYS A 214 10.94 -9.58 17.44
C LYS A 214 9.58 -9.64 16.71
N ILE A 215 9.06 -8.51 16.24
CA ILE A 215 7.84 -8.43 15.45
C ILE A 215 8.16 -8.78 13.99
#